data_ab5891d69a27fbfec843b745390e7939
#
_entry.id   ab5891d69a27fbfec843b745390e7939
#
_cell.length_a   1.000
_cell.length_b   1.000
_cell.length_c   1.000
_cell.angle_alpha   90.00
_cell.angle_beta   90.00
_cell.angle_gamma   90.00
#
_symmetry.space_group_name_H-M   'P 1'
#
loop_
_entity.id
_entity.type
_entity.pdbx_description
1 polymer ?
#
loop_
_entity_poly.entity_id
_entity_poly.type
_entity_poly.pdbx_seq_one_letter_code
_entity_poly.pdbx_strand_id
1 'polypeptide(L)'
;MEFIKGEELSSLLRRIGRLPTDKAIEIARQLCAGLAAAHDNNVLHRDLKPANVMIDGDGNVRVLDFGLAGLIEEFGHEDIRAGTPAYMAPEQLAGEEVSVKSDIYSLGLVLYEVFTGKRVFEAGTLDELLRLRKSNTTPTTPSSLVKDIDPLAERVILRCLETDPKQRPLSALSVAAALPGGDPLAAALA
;
A
#
# COMPACT_ATOMS: atom_id res chain seq x y z
N MET A 1 -10.12 -11.13 -20.59
CA MET A 1 -9.85 -11.04 -19.15
C MET A 1 -9.39 -12.42 -18.71
N GLU A 2 -8.14 -12.56 -18.29
CA GLU A 2 -7.62 -13.87 -17.83
C GLU A 2 -8.22 -14.19 -16.47
N PHE A 3 -8.79 -15.39 -16.32
CA PHE A 3 -9.36 -15.84 -15.05
C PHE A 3 -8.23 -16.31 -14.13
N ILE A 4 -7.88 -15.53 -13.14
CA ILE A 4 -6.86 -15.87 -12.14
C ILE A 4 -7.52 -16.71 -11.05
N LYS A 5 -7.16 -17.99 -10.95
CA LYS A 5 -7.52 -18.80 -9.80
C LYS A 5 -6.69 -18.37 -8.60
N GLY A 6 -7.31 -17.66 -7.66
CA GLY A 6 -6.63 -17.14 -6.48
C GLY A 6 -7.61 -16.54 -5.48
N GLU A 7 -7.07 -16.01 -4.39
CA GLU A 7 -7.81 -15.29 -3.35
C GLU A 7 -7.37 -13.82 -3.34
N GLU A 8 -8.32 -12.89 -3.23
CA GLU A 8 -8.01 -11.48 -3.00
C GLU A 8 -7.28 -11.31 -1.66
N LEU A 9 -6.26 -10.46 -1.64
CA LEU A 9 -5.53 -10.13 -0.42
C LEU A 9 -6.47 -9.57 0.67
N SER A 10 -7.49 -8.80 0.27
CA SER A 10 -8.52 -8.29 1.17
C SER A 10 -9.30 -9.40 1.88
N SER A 11 -9.65 -10.46 1.15
CA SER A 11 -10.36 -11.63 1.68
C SER A 11 -9.46 -12.46 2.59
N LEU A 12 -8.21 -12.66 2.17
CA LEU A 12 -7.20 -13.35 2.96
C LEU A 12 -6.98 -12.65 4.31
N LEU A 13 -6.73 -11.34 4.31
CA LEU A 13 -6.51 -10.55 5.52
C LEU A 13 -7.74 -10.58 6.45
N ARG A 14 -8.95 -10.51 5.89
CA ARG A 14 -10.19 -10.62 6.67
C ARG A 14 -10.33 -11.98 7.35
N ARG A 15 -9.88 -13.05 6.69
CA ARG A 15 -9.99 -14.43 7.17
C ARG A 15 -8.94 -14.76 8.23
N ILE A 16 -7.68 -14.30 8.06
CA ILE A 16 -6.58 -14.70 8.94
C ILE A 16 -6.06 -13.59 9.86
N GLY A 17 -6.53 -12.34 9.67
CA GLY A 17 -6.05 -11.16 10.35
C GLY A 17 -4.77 -10.63 9.71
N ARG A 18 -3.60 -11.02 10.20
CA ARG A 18 -2.29 -10.67 9.62
C ARG A 18 -1.60 -11.88 9.01
N LEU A 19 -0.68 -11.60 8.10
CA LEU A 19 0.18 -12.64 7.53
C LEU A 19 1.36 -12.98 8.48
N PRO A 20 1.84 -14.24 8.47
CA PRO A 20 3.13 -14.56 9.05
C PRO A 20 4.23 -13.69 8.42
N THR A 21 5.22 -13.27 9.22
CA THR A 21 6.24 -12.28 8.81
C THR A 21 6.95 -12.65 7.51
N ASP A 22 7.36 -13.92 7.35
CA ASP A 22 8.04 -14.37 6.13
C ASP A 22 7.15 -14.23 4.89
N LYS A 23 5.86 -14.59 5.02
CA LYS A 23 4.89 -14.45 3.95
C LYS A 23 4.53 -12.99 3.65
N ALA A 24 4.49 -12.16 4.67
CA ALA A 24 4.31 -10.72 4.51
C ALA A 24 5.45 -10.09 3.70
N ILE A 25 6.70 -10.47 4.00
CA ILE A 25 7.89 -10.02 3.27
C ILE A 25 7.87 -10.51 1.81
N GLU A 26 7.53 -11.77 1.58
CA GLU A 26 7.42 -12.35 0.23
C GLU A 26 6.40 -11.60 -0.62
N ILE A 27 5.19 -11.40 -0.10
CA ILE A 27 4.12 -10.65 -0.77
C ILE A 27 4.53 -9.20 -0.99
N ALA A 28 5.14 -8.54 0.00
CA ALA A 28 5.61 -7.18 -0.12
C ALA A 28 6.60 -7.00 -1.28
N ARG A 29 7.55 -7.92 -1.43
CA ARG A 29 8.52 -7.89 -2.53
C ARG A 29 7.87 -8.09 -3.89
N GLN A 30 6.93 -9.01 -3.99
CA GLN A 30 6.21 -9.26 -5.26
C GLN A 30 5.33 -8.05 -5.63
N LEU A 31 4.67 -7.40 -4.66
CA LEU A 31 3.94 -6.14 -4.88
C LEU A 31 4.86 -5.04 -5.39
N CYS A 32 6.03 -4.87 -4.76
CA CYS A 32 7.02 -3.90 -5.20
C CYS A 32 7.50 -4.17 -6.64
N ALA A 33 7.75 -5.44 -6.98
CA ALA A 33 8.18 -5.81 -8.32
C ALA A 33 7.09 -5.53 -9.37
N GLY A 34 5.83 -5.84 -9.07
CA GLY A 34 4.69 -5.55 -9.95
C GLY A 34 4.49 -4.06 -10.18
N LEU A 35 4.57 -3.24 -9.13
CA LEU A 35 4.49 -1.78 -9.26
C LEU A 35 5.68 -1.20 -10.01
N ALA A 36 6.90 -1.66 -9.73
CA ALA A 36 8.10 -1.19 -10.44
C ALA A 36 7.99 -1.43 -11.95
N ALA A 37 7.56 -2.65 -12.35
CA ALA A 37 7.37 -2.98 -13.77
C ALA A 37 6.33 -2.07 -14.45
N ALA A 38 5.28 -1.65 -13.75
CA ALA A 38 4.32 -0.68 -14.28
C ALA A 38 4.92 0.72 -14.38
N HIS A 39 5.62 1.18 -13.34
CA HIS A 39 6.25 2.50 -13.29
C HIS A 39 7.33 2.66 -14.37
N ASP A 40 8.12 1.61 -14.66
CA ASP A 40 9.11 1.59 -15.74
C ASP A 40 8.46 1.79 -17.14
N ASN A 41 7.18 1.44 -17.26
CA ASN A 41 6.37 1.68 -18.45
C ASN A 41 5.52 2.96 -18.36
N ASN A 42 5.80 3.85 -17.43
CA ASN A 42 5.05 5.08 -17.17
C ASN A 42 3.56 4.86 -16.84
N VAL A 43 3.23 3.72 -16.23
CA VAL A 43 1.87 3.39 -15.80
C VAL A 43 1.79 3.54 -14.29
N LEU A 44 0.93 4.43 -13.81
CA LEU A 44 0.58 4.56 -12.40
C LEU A 44 -0.63 3.68 -12.08
N HIS A 45 -0.63 3.08 -10.89
CA HIS A 45 -1.77 2.27 -10.44
C HIS A 45 -2.96 3.13 -10.02
N ARG A 46 -2.72 4.14 -9.18
CA ARG A 46 -3.68 5.13 -8.65
C ARG A 46 -4.74 4.60 -7.68
N ASP A 47 -5.04 3.31 -7.68
CA ASP A 47 -6.05 2.66 -6.81
C ASP A 47 -5.50 1.37 -6.17
N LEU A 48 -4.25 1.40 -5.69
CA LEU A 48 -3.66 0.23 -5.02
C LEU A 48 -4.32 0.02 -3.65
N LYS A 49 -4.93 -1.15 -3.49
CA LYS A 49 -5.61 -1.61 -2.27
C LYS A 49 -5.62 -3.13 -2.23
N PRO A 50 -5.83 -3.77 -1.05
CA PRO A 50 -5.85 -5.23 -0.95
C PRO A 50 -6.88 -5.93 -1.84
N ALA A 51 -7.98 -5.26 -2.21
CA ALA A 51 -8.99 -5.80 -3.13
C ALA A 51 -8.47 -5.92 -4.58
N ASN A 52 -7.48 -5.10 -4.97
CA ASN A 52 -6.85 -5.12 -6.29
C ASN A 52 -5.57 -5.98 -6.32
N VAL A 53 -5.37 -6.82 -5.31
CA VAL A 53 -4.23 -7.73 -5.20
C VAL A 53 -4.75 -9.16 -5.10
N MET A 54 -4.37 -10.00 -6.06
CA MET A 54 -4.69 -11.43 -6.07
C MET A 54 -3.46 -12.26 -5.70
N ILE A 55 -3.67 -13.29 -4.90
CA ILE A 55 -2.66 -14.31 -4.57
C ILE A 55 -3.13 -15.60 -5.20
N ASP A 56 -2.37 -16.14 -6.16
CA ASP A 56 -2.72 -17.39 -6.81
C ASP A 56 -2.41 -18.61 -5.93
N GLY A 57 -2.81 -19.81 -6.41
CA GLY A 57 -2.61 -21.07 -5.67
C GLY A 57 -1.14 -21.42 -5.40
N ASP A 58 -0.21 -20.85 -6.13
CA ASP A 58 1.24 -21.04 -5.99
C ASP A 58 1.89 -19.96 -5.09
N GLY A 59 1.08 -18.98 -4.61
CA GLY A 59 1.54 -17.89 -3.77
C GLY A 59 2.10 -16.70 -4.55
N ASN A 60 1.89 -16.64 -5.88
CA ASN A 60 2.30 -15.48 -6.66
C ASN A 60 1.30 -14.34 -6.52
N VAL A 61 1.82 -13.14 -6.42
CA VAL A 61 1.04 -11.90 -6.31
C VAL A 61 0.81 -11.31 -7.69
N ARG A 62 -0.44 -10.97 -7.97
CA ARG A 62 -0.85 -10.25 -9.17
C ARG A 62 -1.58 -8.98 -8.79
N VAL A 63 -1.10 -7.86 -9.26
CA VAL A 63 -1.74 -6.56 -9.08
C VAL A 63 -2.69 -6.35 -10.26
N LEU A 64 -3.95 -6.01 -9.95
CA LEU A 64 -5.04 -5.86 -10.91
C LEU A 64 -5.40 -4.38 -11.08
N ASP A 65 -6.11 -4.08 -12.17
CA ASP A 65 -6.79 -2.79 -12.40
C ASP A 65 -5.87 -1.56 -12.39
N PHE A 66 -4.73 -1.64 -13.09
CA PHE A 66 -3.85 -0.50 -13.32
C PHE A 66 -4.55 0.61 -14.12
N GLY A 67 -4.44 1.84 -13.63
CA GLY A 67 -4.82 3.05 -14.36
C GLY A 67 -6.32 3.25 -14.60
N LEU A 68 -7.19 2.40 -14.02
CA LEU A 68 -8.65 2.50 -14.20
C LEU A 68 -9.30 3.54 -13.29
N ALA A 69 -8.61 4.07 -12.27
CA ALA A 69 -9.14 5.12 -11.42
C ALA A 69 -9.28 6.41 -12.22
N GLY A 70 -10.48 6.66 -12.70
CA GLY A 70 -10.90 7.92 -13.26
C GLY A 70 -10.67 9.08 -12.29
N LEU A 71 -10.81 10.29 -12.78
CA LEU A 71 -10.66 11.53 -12.03
C LEU A 71 -11.58 11.50 -10.79
N ILE A 72 -11.11 12.08 -9.69
CA ILE A 72 -11.81 12.19 -8.39
C ILE A 72 -13.23 12.75 -8.51
N GLU A 73 -13.54 13.45 -9.61
CA GLU A 73 -14.85 14.00 -9.94
C GLU A 73 -15.98 12.94 -10.05
N GLU A 74 -15.64 11.66 -10.21
CA GLU A 74 -16.62 10.56 -10.32
C GLU A 74 -16.92 9.85 -8.99
N PHE A 75 -16.20 10.16 -7.90
CA PHE A 75 -16.47 9.54 -6.61
C PHE A 75 -17.68 10.17 -5.91
N GLY A 76 -18.84 9.54 -6.07
CA GLY A 76 -20.04 9.85 -5.27
C GLY A 76 -19.86 9.42 -3.80
N HIS A 77 -20.73 9.95 -2.92
CA HIS A 77 -20.75 9.59 -1.47
C HIS A 77 -20.90 8.08 -1.20
N GLU A 78 -21.26 7.28 -2.18
CA GLU A 78 -21.42 5.82 -2.07
C GLU A 78 -20.10 5.05 -2.20
N ASP A 79 -19.11 5.60 -2.93
CA ASP A 79 -17.81 4.95 -3.15
C ASP A 79 -16.94 4.87 -1.90
N ILE A 80 -17.23 5.70 -0.91
CA ILE A 80 -16.56 5.71 0.39
C ILE A 80 -16.83 4.42 1.16
N ARG A 81 -18.02 3.83 1.01
CA ARG A 81 -18.35 2.53 1.57
C ARG A 81 -17.54 1.39 0.96
N ALA A 82 -17.05 1.57 -0.27
CA ALA A 82 -16.17 0.61 -0.94
C ALA A 82 -14.73 0.61 -0.41
N GLY A 83 -14.36 1.55 0.49
CA GLY A 83 -13.05 1.58 1.16
C GLY A 83 -11.90 2.12 0.31
N THR A 84 -12.12 2.55 -0.91
CA THR A 84 -11.08 3.09 -1.82
C THR A 84 -10.36 4.31 -1.25
N PRO A 85 -11.04 5.35 -0.69
CA PRO A 85 -10.35 6.53 -0.15
C PRO A 85 -9.38 6.22 1.01
N ALA A 86 -9.60 5.13 1.73
CA ALA A 86 -8.73 4.72 2.84
C ALA A 86 -7.29 4.43 2.40
N TYR A 87 -7.07 4.08 1.13
CA TYR A 87 -5.76 3.77 0.54
C TYR A 87 -5.19 4.88 -0.36
N MET A 88 -5.89 5.98 -0.54
CA MET A 88 -5.42 7.11 -1.35
C MET A 88 -4.31 7.88 -0.65
N ALA A 89 -3.37 8.42 -1.41
CA ALA A 89 -2.36 9.34 -0.91
C ALA A 89 -2.98 10.70 -0.56
N PRO A 90 -2.34 11.51 0.34
CA PRO A 90 -2.85 12.84 0.69
C PRO A 90 -3.06 13.75 -0.50
N GLU A 91 -2.12 13.77 -1.45
CA GLU A 91 -2.19 14.54 -2.69
C GLU A 91 -3.35 14.10 -3.60
N GLN A 92 -3.66 12.79 -3.64
CA GLN A 92 -4.83 12.29 -4.37
C GLN A 92 -6.14 12.81 -3.77
N LEU A 93 -6.25 12.78 -2.44
CA LEU A 93 -7.43 13.30 -1.73
C LEU A 93 -7.57 14.83 -1.86
N ALA A 94 -6.45 15.54 -2.06
CA ALA A 94 -6.42 16.97 -2.29
C ALA A 94 -6.69 17.36 -3.75
N GLY A 95 -6.78 16.37 -4.67
CA GLY A 95 -6.92 16.65 -6.11
C GLY A 95 -5.65 17.22 -6.74
N GLU A 96 -4.50 16.98 -6.12
CA GLU A 96 -3.19 17.40 -6.61
C GLU A 96 -2.61 16.38 -7.60
N GLU A 97 -1.44 16.71 -8.17
CA GLU A 97 -0.77 15.84 -9.14
C GLU A 97 -0.35 14.49 -8.53
N VAL A 98 -0.80 13.42 -9.17
CA VAL A 98 -0.50 12.03 -8.80
C VAL A 98 0.78 11.57 -9.47
N SER A 99 1.64 10.90 -8.74
CA SER A 99 2.93 10.40 -9.21
C SER A 99 3.25 9.00 -8.67
N VAL A 100 4.41 8.47 -9.04
CA VAL A 100 4.97 7.23 -8.45
C VAL A 100 4.95 7.29 -6.91
N LYS A 101 5.15 8.49 -6.32
CA LYS A 101 5.13 8.68 -4.87
C LYS A 101 3.75 8.46 -4.25
N SER A 102 2.69 8.69 -5.00
CA SER A 102 1.31 8.41 -4.56
C SER A 102 1.07 6.89 -4.49
N ASP A 103 1.50 6.14 -5.50
CA ASP A 103 1.44 4.67 -5.47
C ASP A 103 2.29 4.07 -4.34
N ILE A 104 3.46 4.67 -4.04
CA ILE A 104 4.31 4.26 -2.90
C ILE A 104 3.59 4.51 -1.56
N TYR A 105 2.84 5.59 -1.42
CA TYR A 105 2.05 5.82 -0.22
C TYR A 105 0.95 4.75 -0.08
N SER A 106 0.21 4.47 -1.14
CA SER A 106 -0.81 3.41 -1.16
C SER A 106 -0.21 2.04 -0.87
N LEU A 107 0.98 1.74 -1.42
CA LEU A 107 1.76 0.56 -1.08
C LEU A 107 2.05 0.50 0.43
N GLY A 108 2.49 1.60 1.03
CA GLY A 108 2.73 1.72 2.47
C GLY A 108 1.50 1.34 3.30
N LEU A 109 0.32 1.81 2.90
CA LEU A 109 -0.95 1.46 3.56
C LEU A 109 -1.29 -0.03 3.45
N VAL A 110 -1.08 -0.61 2.26
CA VAL A 110 -1.27 -2.06 2.04
C VAL A 110 -0.28 -2.87 2.87
N LEU A 111 1.00 -2.51 2.88
CA LEU A 111 2.02 -3.19 3.67
C LEU A 111 1.73 -3.09 5.17
N TYR A 112 1.32 -1.91 5.65
CA TYR A 112 0.92 -1.76 7.04
C TYR A 112 -0.17 -2.78 7.42
N GLU A 113 -1.22 -2.92 6.60
CA GLU A 113 -2.30 -3.88 6.86
C GLU A 113 -1.82 -5.34 6.76
N VAL A 114 -0.96 -5.65 5.80
CA VAL A 114 -0.37 -7.00 5.63
C VAL A 114 0.42 -7.43 6.86
N PHE A 115 1.23 -6.53 7.42
CA PHE A 115 2.09 -6.83 8.57
C PHE A 115 1.36 -6.75 9.92
N THR A 116 0.36 -5.89 10.05
CA THR A 116 -0.32 -5.67 11.33
C THR A 116 -1.72 -6.28 11.43
N GLY A 117 -2.36 -6.57 10.29
CA GLY A 117 -3.78 -6.96 10.22
C GLY A 117 -4.74 -5.81 10.51
N LYS A 118 -4.23 -4.56 10.56
CA LYS A 118 -5.01 -3.36 10.86
C LYS A 118 -4.80 -2.30 9.78
N ARG A 119 -5.83 -1.52 9.50
CA ARG A 119 -5.69 -0.33 8.65
C ARG A 119 -5.02 0.79 9.43
N VAL A 120 -4.25 1.63 8.72
CA VAL A 120 -3.64 2.83 9.32
C VAL A 120 -4.72 3.81 9.79
N PHE A 121 -5.77 3.97 8.97
CA PHE A 121 -6.90 4.85 9.25
C PHE A 121 -8.18 4.03 9.22
N GLU A 122 -8.89 4.02 10.36
CA GLU A 122 -10.24 3.47 10.47
C GLU A 122 -11.20 4.65 10.51
N ALA A 123 -11.87 4.90 9.39
CA ALA A 123 -12.85 5.97 9.25
C ALA A 123 -14.14 5.43 8.62
N GLY A 124 -15.27 5.83 9.14
CA GLY A 124 -16.59 5.48 8.62
C GLY A 124 -17.06 6.40 7.51
N THR A 125 -16.45 7.59 7.38
CA THR A 125 -16.79 8.61 6.39
C THR A 125 -15.54 9.27 5.82
N LEU A 126 -15.67 9.89 4.63
CA LEU A 126 -14.59 10.65 4.01
C LEU A 126 -14.17 11.83 4.88
N ASP A 127 -15.12 12.54 5.46
CA ASP A 127 -14.83 13.69 6.33
C ASP A 127 -14.02 13.29 7.55
N GLU A 128 -14.33 12.14 8.15
CA GLU A 128 -13.56 11.58 9.26
C GLU A 128 -12.14 11.21 8.81
N LEU A 129 -12.00 10.54 7.67
CA LEU A 129 -10.71 10.21 7.08
C LEU A 129 -9.87 11.46 6.82
N LEU A 130 -10.45 12.49 6.21
CA LEU A 130 -9.78 13.76 5.95
C LEU A 130 -9.37 14.47 7.24
N ARG A 131 -10.19 14.42 8.29
CA ARG A 131 -9.85 14.97 9.60
C ARG A 131 -8.68 14.22 10.23
N LEU A 132 -8.71 12.88 10.24
CA LEU A 132 -7.63 12.05 10.76
C LEU A 132 -6.30 12.34 10.07
N ARG A 133 -6.31 12.54 8.75
CA ARG A 133 -5.11 12.86 7.98
C ARG A 133 -4.63 14.30 8.17
N LYS A 134 -5.55 15.28 8.28
CA LYS A 134 -5.21 16.69 8.54
C LYS A 134 -4.68 16.95 9.94
N SER A 135 -5.07 16.14 10.93
CA SER A 135 -4.62 16.28 12.32
C SER A 135 -3.14 15.91 12.51
N ASN A 136 -2.37 15.68 11.45
CA ASN A 136 -0.98 15.19 11.52
C ASN A 136 -0.82 13.99 12.49
N THR A 137 -1.86 13.16 12.58
CA THR A 137 -1.82 11.98 13.41
C THR A 137 -0.79 11.05 12.79
N THR A 138 0.39 10.99 13.39
CA THR A 138 1.40 10.00 13.02
C THR A 138 0.76 8.61 13.05
N PRO A 139 0.89 7.80 12.01
CA PRO A 139 0.39 6.45 12.05
C PRO A 139 0.84 5.73 13.32
N THR A 140 -0.06 4.97 13.92
CA THR A 140 0.34 4.10 15.04
C THR A 140 1.49 3.22 14.57
N THR A 141 2.59 3.21 15.32
CA THR A 141 3.77 2.42 14.92
C THR A 141 3.41 0.94 14.85
N PRO A 142 3.75 0.24 13.78
CA PRO A 142 3.46 -1.20 13.64
C PRO A 142 3.91 -2.03 14.84
N SER A 143 5.06 -1.72 15.46
CA SER A 143 5.60 -2.42 16.64
C SER A 143 4.74 -2.25 17.90
N SER A 144 3.91 -1.22 17.99
CA SER A 144 2.95 -1.08 19.08
C SER A 144 1.77 -2.06 18.97
N LEU A 145 1.48 -2.54 17.75
CA LEU A 145 0.41 -3.50 17.48
C LEU A 145 0.95 -4.93 17.41
N VAL A 146 2.16 -5.10 16.91
CA VAL A 146 2.78 -6.41 16.63
C VAL A 146 4.21 -6.40 17.16
N LYS A 147 4.43 -7.08 18.28
CA LYS A 147 5.72 -7.06 19.00
C LYS A 147 6.89 -7.67 18.24
N ASP A 148 6.61 -8.58 17.32
CA ASP A 148 7.59 -9.35 16.54
C ASP A 148 7.77 -8.84 15.11
N ILE A 149 7.35 -7.60 14.81
CA ILE A 149 7.62 -6.98 13.51
C ILE A 149 9.11 -6.65 13.36
N ASP A 150 9.65 -6.96 12.19
CA ASP A 150 11.04 -6.61 11.88
C ASP A 150 11.22 -5.08 11.82
N PRO A 151 12.23 -4.51 12.49
CA PRO A 151 12.46 -3.05 12.51
C PRO A 151 12.72 -2.45 11.13
N LEU A 152 13.26 -3.21 10.17
CA LEU A 152 13.47 -2.75 8.79
C LEU A 152 12.12 -2.65 8.07
N ALA A 153 11.24 -3.64 8.26
CA ALA A 153 9.88 -3.59 7.70
C ALA A 153 9.10 -2.40 8.26
N GLU A 154 9.12 -2.18 9.58
CA GLU A 154 8.48 -1.03 10.21
C GLU A 154 8.99 0.29 9.64
N ARG A 155 10.32 0.45 9.57
CA ARG A 155 10.95 1.68 9.06
C ARG A 155 10.54 2.00 7.63
N VAL A 156 10.55 1.02 6.73
CA VAL A 156 10.20 1.25 5.33
C VAL A 156 8.72 1.52 5.16
N ILE A 157 7.85 0.85 5.92
CA ILE A 157 6.40 1.11 5.92
C ILE A 157 6.14 2.57 6.35
N LEU A 158 6.70 3.02 7.47
CA LEU A 158 6.52 4.38 7.96
C LEU A 158 7.06 5.42 6.98
N ARG A 159 8.21 5.13 6.33
CA ARG A 159 8.76 6.03 5.31
C ARG A 159 7.86 6.13 4.06
N CYS A 160 7.19 5.06 3.66
CA CYS A 160 6.17 5.13 2.60
C CYS A 160 5.01 6.04 2.97
N LEU A 161 4.66 6.12 4.25
CA LEU A 161 3.52 6.87 4.79
C LEU A 161 3.84 8.34 5.13
N GLU A 162 5.03 8.84 4.76
CA GLU A 162 5.35 10.26 4.91
C GLU A 162 4.35 11.13 4.14
N THR A 163 3.88 12.19 4.79
CA THR A 163 2.89 13.11 4.19
C THR A 163 3.50 13.84 2.99
N ASP A 164 4.76 14.32 3.13
CA ASP A 164 5.50 14.93 2.02
C ASP A 164 5.98 13.84 1.04
N PRO A 165 5.53 13.83 -0.23
CA PRO A 165 5.99 12.87 -1.23
C PRO A 165 7.51 12.80 -1.40
N LYS A 166 8.22 13.90 -1.15
CA LYS A 166 9.69 13.97 -1.26
C LYS A 166 10.43 13.15 -0.22
N GLN A 167 9.80 12.88 0.92
CA GLN A 167 10.37 12.09 2.01
C GLN A 167 10.15 10.58 1.81
N ARG A 168 9.26 10.19 0.91
CA ARG A 168 8.96 8.79 0.59
C ARG A 168 10.11 8.16 -0.22
N PRO A 169 10.24 6.81 -0.22
CA PRO A 169 11.17 6.10 -1.10
C PRO A 169 11.07 6.54 -2.56
N LEU A 170 12.17 6.48 -3.29
CA LEU A 170 12.22 6.95 -4.69
C LEU A 170 11.40 6.08 -5.63
N SER A 171 11.38 4.77 -5.39
CA SER A 171 10.75 3.79 -6.26
C SER A 171 10.21 2.60 -5.45
N ALA A 172 9.37 1.78 -6.05
CA ALA A 172 8.93 0.51 -5.46
C ALA A 172 10.10 -0.46 -5.26
N LEU A 173 11.14 -0.43 -6.12
CA LEU A 173 12.35 -1.23 -5.92
C LEU A 173 13.14 -0.78 -4.68
N SER A 174 13.17 0.52 -4.39
CA SER A 174 13.78 1.03 -3.15
C SER A 174 13.08 0.50 -1.91
N VAL A 175 11.74 0.38 -1.96
CA VAL A 175 10.96 -0.23 -0.88
C VAL A 175 11.35 -1.71 -0.73
N ALA A 176 11.41 -2.46 -1.83
CA ALA A 176 11.80 -3.88 -1.79
C ALA A 176 13.21 -4.09 -1.22
N ALA A 177 14.16 -3.23 -1.62
CA ALA A 177 15.55 -3.30 -1.15
C ALA A 177 15.69 -3.00 0.35
N ALA A 178 14.82 -2.13 0.90
CA ALA A 178 14.81 -1.78 2.32
C ALA A 178 14.09 -2.79 3.22
N LEU A 179 13.34 -3.74 2.64
CA LEU A 179 12.71 -4.83 3.40
C LEU A 179 13.74 -5.84 3.93
N PRO A 180 13.44 -6.57 5.03
CA PRO A 180 14.32 -7.59 5.60
C PRO A 180 14.82 -8.58 4.55
N GLY A 181 16.14 -8.80 4.50
CA GLY A 181 16.80 -9.65 3.47
C GLY A 181 16.85 -9.03 2.07
N GLY A 182 16.58 -7.72 1.93
CA GLY A 182 16.88 -6.93 0.73
C GLY A 182 18.38 -6.62 0.63
N ASP A 183 18.75 -5.97 -0.48
CA ASP A 183 20.12 -5.50 -0.69
C ASP A 183 20.33 -4.13 0.01
N PRO A 184 21.16 -4.08 1.09
CA PRO A 184 21.40 -2.83 1.80
C PRO A 184 22.06 -1.74 0.93
N LEU A 185 22.85 -2.14 -0.05
CA LEU A 185 23.51 -1.20 -0.95
C LEU A 185 22.51 -0.56 -1.90
N ALA A 186 21.61 -1.36 -2.49
CA ALA A 186 20.52 -0.85 -3.32
C ALA A 186 19.59 0.07 -2.50
N ALA A 187 19.33 -0.26 -1.22
CA ALA A 187 18.52 0.57 -0.34
C ALA A 187 19.17 1.93 -0.01
N ALA A 188 20.52 1.99 0.05
CA ALA A 188 21.26 3.22 0.33
C ALA A 188 21.38 4.15 -0.90
N LEU A 189 21.27 3.61 -2.10
CA LEU A 189 21.35 4.35 -3.37
C LEU A 189 19.99 4.83 -3.89
N ALA A 190 18.89 4.46 -3.22
CA ALA A 190 17.53 4.80 -3.56
C ALA A 190 16.96 5.89 -2.65
#